data_05707bb01dad520b6b8ca7e718ddc4f0
#
_entry.id   05707bb01dad520b6b8ca7e718ddc4f0
#
_cell.length_a   1.000
_cell.length_b   1.000
_cell.length_c   1.000
_cell.angle_alpha   90.00
_cell.angle_beta   90.00
_cell.angle_gamma   90.00
#
_symmetry.space_group_name_H-M   'P 1'
#
loop_
_entity.id
_entity.type
_entity.pdbx_description
1 polymer ?
#
loop_
_entity_poly.entity_id
_entity_poly.type
_entity_poly.pdbx_seq_one_letter_code
_entity_poly.pdbx_strand_id
1 'polypeptide(L)'
;AEHLKKTNKRAYDHEYLGLPVGLGTNIFELLEIRTITDEEIQSFQSIYQGQDWGWYPDPKAFLRVAYVSNQEKVFLLDELGGCKIRNKAMADQIKKKGYDDYSISCGVDEEESIIDFRDAGLPARRAIVTPGSRKYTFEWLQCRTLVIDPARTPRAYKEIINYEHEVDSNGEVIADYPDGNDHWID
;
A
#
# COMPACT_ATOMS: atom_id res chain seq x y z
N ALA A 1 18.47 2.27 -26.05
CA ALA A 1 18.15 1.94 -24.66
C ALA A 1 18.99 2.73 -23.65
N GLU A 2 20.31 2.54 -23.57
CA GLU A 2 21.17 3.24 -22.57
C GLU A 2 21.18 4.78 -22.73
N HIS A 3 21.10 5.30 -23.94
CA HIS A 3 21.04 6.75 -24.17
C HIS A 3 19.72 7.32 -23.61
N LEU A 4 18.59 6.66 -23.86
CA LEU A 4 17.28 7.07 -23.34
C LEU A 4 17.24 7.01 -21.82
N LYS A 5 17.85 5.98 -21.21
CA LYS A 5 17.97 5.85 -19.76
C LYS A 5 18.71 7.02 -19.10
N LYS A 6 19.72 7.59 -19.78
CA LYS A 6 20.51 8.72 -19.28
C LYS A 6 19.85 10.08 -19.55
N THR A 7 19.10 10.22 -20.64
CA THR A 7 18.53 11.49 -21.09
C THR A 7 17.07 11.68 -20.73
N ASN A 8 16.29 10.59 -20.65
CA ASN A 8 14.90 10.61 -20.27
C ASN A 8 14.52 9.27 -19.61
N LYS A 9 14.74 9.20 -18.29
CA LYS A 9 14.46 8.00 -17.51
C LYS A 9 12.99 7.59 -17.62
N ARG A 10 12.04 8.54 -17.60
CA ARG A 10 10.59 8.27 -17.74
C ARG A 10 10.27 7.56 -19.06
N ALA A 11 10.77 8.08 -20.19
CA ALA A 11 10.56 7.43 -21.48
C ALA A 11 11.19 6.04 -21.55
N TYR A 12 12.36 5.86 -20.94
CA TYR A 12 12.99 4.54 -20.83
C TYR A 12 12.13 3.58 -20.00
N ASP A 13 11.66 4.01 -18.85
CA ASP A 13 10.85 3.19 -17.94
C ASP A 13 9.53 2.78 -18.63
N HIS A 14 8.91 3.68 -19.41
CA HIS A 14 7.72 3.36 -20.19
C HIS A 14 7.99 2.39 -21.35
N GLU A 15 8.97 2.70 -22.22
CA GLU A 15 9.21 1.92 -23.45
C GLU A 15 9.84 0.55 -23.18
N TYR A 16 10.70 0.45 -22.17
CA TYR A 16 11.48 -0.77 -21.92
C TYR A 16 11.06 -1.56 -20.69
N LEU A 17 10.49 -0.91 -19.68
CA LEU A 17 10.01 -1.57 -18.48
C LEU A 17 8.48 -1.70 -18.42
N GLY A 18 7.78 -1.07 -19.38
CA GLY A 18 6.32 -1.07 -19.45
C GLY A 18 5.66 -0.36 -18.26
N LEU A 19 6.43 0.52 -17.57
CA LEU A 19 5.90 1.28 -16.45
C LEU A 19 4.99 2.39 -16.99
N PRO A 20 3.80 2.61 -16.42
CA PRO A 20 2.95 3.72 -16.83
C PRO A 20 3.68 5.04 -16.53
N VAL A 21 3.84 5.87 -17.55
CA VAL A 21 4.33 7.24 -17.40
C VAL A 21 3.11 8.15 -17.31
N GLY A 22 2.69 8.45 -16.10
CA GLY A 22 1.65 9.45 -15.85
C GLY A 22 2.07 10.85 -16.34
N LEU A 23 1.11 11.74 -16.44
CA LEU A 23 1.27 13.15 -16.82
C LEU A 23 2.13 13.97 -15.83
N GLY A 24 2.80 13.34 -14.87
CA GLY A 24 3.51 13.99 -13.78
C GLY A 24 2.60 14.29 -12.57
N THR A 25 1.43 13.69 -12.57
CA THR A 25 0.41 13.81 -11.52
C THR A 25 0.50 12.69 -10.49
N ASN A 26 1.38 11.69 -10.70
CA ASN A 26 1.52 10.56 -9.77
C ASN A 26 1.95 11.05 -8.38
N ILE A 27 1.24 10.61 -7.36
CA ILE A 27 1.46 11.03 -5.97
C ILE A 27 2.72 10.39 -5.39
N PHE A 28 3.01 9.13 -5.74
CA PHE A 28 4.20 8.42 -5.27
C PHE A 28 5.25 8.33 -6.37
N GLU A 29 6.29 9.13 -6.28
CA GLU A 29 7.36 9.18 -7.30
C GLU A 29 8.60 8.36 -6.92
N LEU A 30 8.83 8.13 -5.63
CA LEU A 30 10.00 7.41 -5.13
C LEU A 30 9.70 5.90 -5.08
N LEU A 31 9.74 5.24 -6.23
CA LEU A 31 9.45 3.81 -6.36
C LEU A 31 10.69 3.01 -6.72
N GLU A 32 10.90 1.89 -6.02
CA GLU A 32 11.91 0.87 -6.32
C GLU A 32 11.19 -0.46 -6.60
N ILE A 33 11.00 -0.78 -7.87
CA ILE A 33 10.29 -1.98 -8.29
C ILE A 33 11.30 -3.09 -8.49
N ARG A 34 11.25 -4.12 -7.64
CA ARG A 34 12.15 -5.28 -7.70
C ARG A 34 11.61 -6.46 -6.92
N THR A 35 12.22 -7.60 -7.10
CA THR A 35 11.97 -8.79 -6.25
C THR A 35 12.45 -8.53 -4.82
N ILE A 36 11.63 -8.93 -3.84
CA ILE A 36 11.96 -8.96 -2.42
C ILE A 36 12.07 -10.43 -2.02
N THR A 37 13.27 -10.88 -1.61
CA THR A 37 13.48 -12.30 -1.27
C THR A 37 12.99 -12.65 0.13
N ASP A 38 12.74 -13.93 0.38
CA ASP A 38 12.30 -14.39 1.70
C ASP A 38 13.37 -14.16 2.79
N GLU A 39 14.66 -14.26 2.41
CA GLU A 39 15.77 -13.95 3.30
C GLU A 39 15.79 -12.46 3.68
N GLU A 40 15.50 -11.58 2.72
CA GLU A 40 15.39 -10.15 2.98
C GLU A 40 14.23 -9.87 3.94
N ILE A 41 13.06 -10.49 3.72
CA ILE A 41 11.88 -10.35 4.60
C ILE A 41 12.20 -10.77 6.04
N GLN A 42 12.91 -11.89 6.21
CA GLN A 42 13.31 -12.40 7.53
C GLN A 42 14.29 -11.47 8.26
N SER A 43 14.98 -10.61 7.55
CA SER A 43 15.93 -9.66 8.14
C SER A 43 15.28 -8.42 8.75
N PHE A 44 14.02 -8.12 8.40
CA PHE A 44 13.34 -6.92 8.88
C PHE A 44 12.93 -7.05 10.35
N GLN A 45 13.25 -6.04 11.14
CA GLN A 45 12.92 -5.98 12.57
C GLN A 45 11.60 -5.24 12.86
N SER A 46 11.21 -4.33 11.98
CA SER A 46 10.03 -3.48 12.16
C SER A 46 8.98 -3.81 11.11
N ILE A 47 8.07 -4.69 11.48
CA ILE A 47 6.94 -5.12 10.64
C ILE A 47 5.66 -4.43 11.13
N TYR A 48 4.88 -3.95 10.17
CA TYR A 48 3.59 -3.32 10.40
C TYR A 48 2.52 -4.00 9.55
N GLN A 49 1.29 -4.01 10.04
CA GLN A 49 0.17 -4.61 9.36
C GLN A 49 -1.03 -3.68 9.42
N GLY A 50 -1.65 -3.45 8.28
CA GLY A 50 -2.86 -2.66 8.13
C GLY A 50 -4.02 -3.48 7.57
N GLN A 51 -5.23 -3.15 7.98
CA GLN A 51 -6.47 -3.72 7.46
C GLN A 51 -7.45 -2.60 7.17
N ASP A 52 -7.75 -2.42 5.88
CA ASP A 52 -8.89 -1.62 5.43
C ASP A 52 -10.11 -2.49 5.18
N TRP A 53 -11.29 -1.98 5.57
CA TRP A 53 -12.55 -2.71 5.46
C TRP A 53 -13.26 -2.38 4.16
N GLY A 54 -13.78 -3.41 3.52
CA GLY A 54 -14.62 -3.27 2.32
C GLY A 54 -15.41 -4.55 2.07
N TRP A 55 -16.44 -4.43 1.24
CA TRP A 55 -17.26 -5.57 0.83
C TRP A 55 -17.44 -5.63 -0.69
N TYR A 56 -18.14 -4.67 -1.27
CA TYR A 56 -18.36 -4.49 -2.71
C TYR A 56 -19.04 -3.11 -2.94
N PRO A 57 -18.57 -2.29 -3.90
CA PRO A 57 -17.49 -2.55 -4.86
C PRO A 57 -16.08 -2.52 -4.25
N ASP A 58 -15.92 -1.92 -3.06
CA ASP A 58 -14.63 -1.73 -2.42
C ASP A 58 -14.10 -3.06 -1.86
N PRO A 59 -12.84 -3.37 -2.07
CA PRO A 59 -12.24 -4.58 -1.55
C PRO A 59 -11.94 -4.45 -0.06
N LYS A 60 -11.93 -5.57 0.65
CA LYS A 60 -11.24 -5.68 1.93
C LYS A 60 -9.75 -5.82 1.64
N ALA A 61 -8.91 -4.98 2.23
CA ALA A 61 -7.49 -4.93 1.95
C ALA A 61 -6.66 -5.14 3.23
N PHE A 62 -5.74 -6.07 3.20
CA PHE A 62 -4.72 -6.28 4.23
C PHE A 62 -3.35 -6.13 3.60
N LEU A 63 -2.50 -5.32 4.19
CA LEU A 63 -1.14 -5.11 3.74
C LEU A 63 -0.15 -5.34 4.89
N ARG A 64 0.93 -6.06 4.59
CA ARG A 64 2.07 -6.26 5.47
C ARG A 64 3.27 -5.50 4.92
N VAL A 65 3.87 -4.64 5.74
CA VAL A 65 4.99 -3.79 5.33
C VAL A 65 6.12 -3.83 6.33
N ALA A 66 7.34 -3.48 5.89
CA ALA A 66 8.46 -3.19 6.76
C ALA A 66 8.94 -1.76 6.54
N TYR A 67 9.32 -1.08 7.60
CA TYR A 67 9.95 0.24 7.52
C TYR A 67 11.40 0.19 8.00
N VAL A 68 12.31 0.59 7.12
CA VAL A 68 13.76 0.65 7.39
C VAL A 68 14.17 2.12 7.50
N SER A 69 14.15 2.63 8.73
CA SER A 69 14.28 4.07 9.02
C SER A 69 15.62 4.69 8.58
N ASN A 70 16.72 3.95 8.69
CA ASN A 70 18.05 4.42 8.27
C ASN A 70 18.21 4.50 6.74
N GLN A 71 17.29 3.93 5.97
CA GLN A 71 17.24 3.99 4.51
C GLN A 71 16.08 4.84 4.01
N GLU A 72 15.17 5.25 4.90
CA GLU A 72 13.89 5.90 4.57
C GLU A 72 13.06 5.11 3.54
N LYS A 73 13.06 3.77 3.70
CA LYS A 73 12.37 2.85 2.79
C LYS A 73 11.23 2.12 3.48
N VAL A 74 10.11 2.04 2.76
CA VAL A 74 8.96 1.19 3.11
C VAL A 74 8.89 0.04 2.11
N PHE A 75 8.96 -1.18 2.60
CA PHE A 75 8.89 -2.40 1.79
C PHE A 75 7.49 -2.98 1.89
N LEU A 76 6.84 -3.21 0.75
CA LEU A 76 5.56 -3.91 0.69
C LEU A 76 5.83 -5.42 0.60
N LEU A 77 5.51 -6.16 1.65
CA LEU A 77 5.96 -7.55 1.82
C LEU A 77 4.95 -8.59 1.33
N ASP A 78 3.68 -8.40 1.63
CA ASP A 78 2.59 -9.29 1.19
C ASP A 78 1.25 -8.57 1.32
N GLU A 79 0.28 -8.99 0.51
CA GLU A 79 -1.09 -8.48 0.55
C GLU A 79 -2.12 -9.62 0.55
N LEU A 80 -3.22 -9.40 1.25
CA LEU A 80 -4.39 -10.28 1.21
C LEU A 80 -5.64 -9.43 1.00
N GLY A 81 -6.66 -9.99 0.37
CA GLY A 81 -7.92 -9.26 0.25
C GLY A 81 -8.66 -9.47 -1.06
N GLY A 82 -9.70 -8.67 -1.22
CA GLY A 82 -10.62 -8.68 -2.35
C GLY A 82 -12.05 -8.41 -1.94
N CYS A 83 -12.96 -8.39 -2.92
CA CYS A 83 -14.37 -8.14 -2.66
C CYS A 83 -15.09 -9.37 -2.11
N LYS A 84 -16.15 -9.15 -1.34
CA LYS A 84 -17.06 -10.19 -0.78
C LYS A 84 -16.36 -11.22 0.11
N ILE A 85 -15.29 -10.84 0.79
CA ILE A 85 -14.58 -11.66 1.77
C ILE A 85 -15.14 -11.38 3.17
N ARG A 86 -15.70 -12.40 3.83
CA ARG A 86 -16.18 -12.31 5.21
C ARG A 86 -15.01 -12.16 6.18
N ASN A 87 -15.20 -11.46 7.31
CA ASN A 87 -14.17 -11.23 8.33
C ASN A 87 -13.51 -12.53 8.79
N LYS A 88 -14.29 -13.56 9.08
CA LYS A 88 -13.76 -14.89 9.45
C LYS A 88 -12.84 -15.48 8.36
N ALA A 89 -13.23 -15.40 7.09
CA ALA A 89 -12.44 -15.94 5.99
C ALA A 89 -11.13 -15.15 5.80
N MET A 90 -11.17 -13.85 6.02
CA MET A 90 -9.99 -13.00 6.00
C MET A 90 -9.05 -13.33 7.17
N ALA A 91 -9.58 -13.46 8.38
CA ALA A 91 -8.81 -13.86 9.54
C ALA A 91 -8.14 -15.24 9.35
N ASP A 92 -8.85 -16.20 8.78
CA ASP A 92 -8.31 -17.52 8.46
C ASP A 92 -7.13 -17.43 7.45
N GLN A 93 -7.22 -16.54 6.45
CA GLN A 93 -6.13 -16.30 5.48
C GLN A 93 -4.91 -15.68 6.16
N ILE A 94 -5.09 -14.67 7.01
CA ILE A 94 -4.03 -14.00 7.77
C ILE A 94 -3.29 -15.02 8.64
N LYS A 95 -4.03 -15.85 9.39
CA LYS A 95 -3.48 -16.91 10.26
C LYS A 95 -2.76 -18.00 9.46
N LYS A 96 -3.32 -18.41 8.31
CA LYS A 96 -2.68 -19.39 7.42
C LYS A 96 -1.31 -18.93 6.92
N LYS A 97 -1.11 -17.62 6.78
CA LYS A 97 0.17 -17.00 6.42
C LYS A 97 1.12 -16.83 7.61
N GLY A 98 0.63 -17.05 8.85
CA GLY A 98 1.40 -16.80 10.07
C GLY A 98 1.55 -15.32 10.39
N TYR A 99 0.57 -14.49 9.98
CA TYR A 99 0.60 -13.04 10.18
C TYR A 99 -0.18 -12.58 11.42
N ASP A 100 -0.42 -13.49 12.35
CA ASP A 100 -0.91 -13.24 13.70
C ASP A 100 0.20 -12.88 14.72
N ASP A 101 1.43 -12.75 14.23
CA ASP A 101 2.64 -12.43 15.00
C ASP A 101 2.78 -10.93 15.35
N TYR A 102 2.18 -10.04 14.56
CA TYR A 102 2.22 -8.58 14.77
C TYR A 102 0.82 -7.98 14.87
N SER A 103 0.72 -6.87 15.61
CA SER A 103 -0.53 -6.12 15.74
C SER A 103 -1.02 -5.61 14.37
N ILE A 104 -2.32 -5.79 14.12
CA ILE A 104 -2.99 -5.32 12.91
C ILE A 104 -3.72 -4.01 13.23
N SER A 105 -3.31 -2.92 12.58
CA SER A 105 -4.04 -1.64 12.66
C SER A 105 -5.21 -1.68 11.69
N CYS A 106 -6.43 -1.51 12.20
CA CYS A 106 -7.66 -1.65 11.42
C CYS A 106 -8.35 -0.31 11.24
N GLY A 107 -8.97 -0.12 10.09
CA GLY A 107 -9.83 1.04 9.81
C GLY A 107 -10.87 1.24 10.92
N VAL A 108 -11.19 2.51 11.17
CA VAL A 108 -11.91 2.93 12.40
C VAL A 108 -13.43 2.81 12.33
N ASP A 109 -13.98 2.67 11.14
CA ASP A 109 -15.42 2.81 10.90
C ASP A 109 -16.22 1.53 11.14
N GLU A 110 -15.54 0.38 11.36
CA GLU A 110 -16.16 -0.93 11.54
C GLU A 110 -15.71 -1.65 12.82
N GLU A 111 -16.17 -1.18 13.99
CA GLU A 111 -15.81 -1.78 15.29
C GLU A 111 -16.20 -3.26 15.38
N GLU A 112 -17.33 -3.69 14.81
CA GLU A 112 -17.75 -5.10 14.79
C GLU A 112 -16.73 -5.97 14.03
N SER A 113 -16.19 -5.47 12.92
CA SER A 113 -15.17 -6.18 12.15
C SER A 113 -13.86 -6.35 12.93
N ILE A 114 -13.50 -5.37 13.74
CA ILE A 114 -12.34 -5.46 14.64
C ILE A 114 -12.58 -6.51 15.73
N ILE A 115 -13.79 -6.57 16.29
CA ILE A 115 -14.18 -7.58 17.28
C ILE A 115 -14.13 -8.98 16.65
N ASP A 116 -14.66 -9.16 15.44
CA ASP A 116 -14.58 -10.42 14.70
C ASP A 116 -13.13 -10.92 14.54
N PHE A 117 -12.19 -10.02 14.27
CA PHE A 117 -10.77 -10.38 14.17
C PHE A 117 -10.18 -10.79 15.51
N ARG A 118 -10.53 -10.09 16.61
CA ARG A 118 -10.10 -10.44 17.96
C ARG A 118 -10.66 -11.78 18.39
N ASP A 119 -11.94 -12.04 18.11
CA ASP A 119 -12.60 -13.33 18.42
C ASP A 119 -11.99 -14.47 17.61
N ALA A 120 -11.51 -14.17 16.39
CA ALA A 120 -10.72 -15.11 15.61
C ALA A 120 -9.28 -15.29 16.12
N GLY A 121 -8.85 -14.58 17.17
CA GLY A 121 -7.53 -14.69 17.78
C GLY A 121 -6.44 -13.82 17.10
N LEU A 122 -6.82 -12.84 16.29
CA LEU A 122 -5.87 -11.89 15.70
C LEU A 122 -5.61 -10.71 16.64
N PRO A 123 -4.38 -10.17 16.70
CA PRO A 123 -4.03 -9.00 17.51
C PRO A 123 -4.51 -7.71 16.86
N ALA A 124 -5.79 -7.61 16.53
CA ALA A 124 -6.41 -6.48 15.87
C ALA A 124 -6.63 -5.31 16.82
N ARG A 125 -6.28 -4.12 16.38
CA ARG A 125 -6.51 -2.86 17.10
C ARG A 125 -7.06 -1.79 16.17
N ARG A 126 -7.87 -0.91 16.73
CA ARG A 126 -8.31 0.29 16.02
C ARG A 126 -7.11 1.17 15.65
N ALA A 127 -7.05 1.65 14.43
CA ALA A 127 -6.06 2.65 14.02
C ALA A 127 -6.25 3.96 14.79
N ILE A 128 -5.17 4.67 15.04
CA ILE A 128 -5.22 6.00 15.66
C ILE A 128 -5.41 7.01 14.53
N VAL A 129 -6.62 7.53 14.40
CA VAL A 129 -6.98 8.51 13.37
C VAL A 129 -7.33 9.83 14.05
N THR A 130 -6.72 10.91 13.57
CA THR A 130 -6.99 12.29 13.99
C THR A 130 -7.30 13.15 12.77
N PRO A 131 -7.99 14.30 12.90
CA PRO A 131 -8.19 15.19 11.78
C PRO A 131 -6.87 15.51 11.07
N GLY A 132 -6.82 15.26 9.75
CA GLY A 132 -5.64 15.47 8.93
C GLY A 132 -4.60 14.33 8.93
N SER A 133 -4.82 13.23 9.67
CA SER A 133 -3.88 12.11 9.72
C SER A 133 -3.66 11.49 8.33
N ARG A 134 -4.71 11.34 7.50
CA ARG A 134 -4.59 10.82 6.14
C ARG A 134 -3.61 11.65 5.31
N LYS A 135 -3.81 12.96 5.26
CA LYS A 135 -2.90 13.88 4.56
C LYS A 135 -1.46 13.77 5.07
N TYR A 136 -1.28 13.78 6.39
CA TYR A 136 0.05 13.63 7.00
C TYR A 136 0.71 12.30 6.63
N THR A 137 -0.04 11.19 6.63
CA THR A 137 0.47 9.86 6.26
C THR A 137 0.92 9.82 4.80
N PHE A 138 0.12 10.38 3.88
CA PHE A 138 0.48 10.44 2.46
C PHE A 138 1.71 11.32 2.21
N GLU A 139 1.79 12.50 2.82
CA GLU A 139 2.97 13.37 2.77
C GLU A 139 4.20 12.65 3.33
N TRP A 140 4.02 11.87 4.40
CA TRP A 140 5.08 11.06 4.98
C TRP A 140 5.56 9.97 4.04
N LEU A 141 4.66 9.27 3.36
CA LEU A 141 4.97 8.23 2.38
C LEU A 141 5.65 8.80 1.12
N GLN A 142 5.21 9.97 0.63
CA GLN A 142 5.81 10.63 -0.53
C GLN A 142 7.30 10.96 -0.35
N CYS A 143 7.72 11.21 0.88
CA CYS A 143 9.12 11.47 1.21
C CYS A 143 9.97 10.19 1.35
N ARG A 144 9.41 9.01 1.07
CA ARG A 144 10.10 7.71 1.26
C ARG A 144 10.08 6.88 0.00
N THR A 145 11.10 6.05 -0.14
CA THR A 145 11.13 5.09 -1.24
C THR A 145 10.24 3.90 -0.92
N LEU A 146 9.23 3.66 -1.75
CA LEU A 146 8.39 2.47 -1.68
C LEU A 146 9.06 1.35 -2.48
N VAL A 147 9.47 0.30 -1.81
CA VAL A 147 10.06 -0.90 -2.44
C VAL A 147 8.95 -1.92 -2.64
N ILE A 148 8.67 -2.24 -3.89
CA ILE A 148 7.51 -3.05 -4.28
C ILE A 148 7.96 -4.23 -5.13
N ASP A 149 7.50 -5.41 -4.74
CA ASP A 149 7.57 -6.62 -5.57
C ASP A 149 6.16 -6.91 -6.13
N PRO A 150 5.91 -6.67 -7.43
CA PRO A 150 4.59 -6.88 -8.02
C PRO A 150 4.11 -8.34 -7.97
N ALA A 151 5.00 -9.30 -7.76
CA ALA A 151 4.62 -10.70 -7.58
C ALA A 151 4.05 -10.97 -6.17
N ARG A 152 4.47 -10.18 -5.16
CA ARG A 152 3.99 -10.29 -3.77
C ARG A 152 2.79 -9.39 -3.49
N THR A 153 2.80 -8.18 -4.03
CA THR A 153 1.78 -7.16 -3.78
C THR A 153 1.23 -6.56 -5.09
N PRO A 154 0.59 -7.38 -5.94
CA PRO A 154 0.15 -6.95 -7.28
C PRO A 154 -0.93 -5.87 -7.24
N ARG A 155 -1.81 -5.88 -6.23
CA ARG A 155 -2.91 -4.91 -6.12
C ARG A 155 -2.40 -3.58 -5.57
N ALA A 156 -1.65 -3.61 -4.47
CA ALA A 156 -0.99 -2.42 -3.91
C ALA A 156 -0.06 -1.78 -4.96
N TYR A 157 0.71 -2.59 -5.72
CA TYR A 157 1.50 -2.09 -6.83
C TYR A 157 0.66 -1.34 -7.86
N LYS A 158 -0.43 -1.97 -8.33
CA LYS A 158 -1.32 -1.36 -9.33
C LYS A 158 -1.95 -0.06 -8.83
N GLU A 159 -2.34 -0.02 -7.56
CA GLU A 159 -2.95 1.14 -6.94
C GLU A 159 -1.93 2.28 -6.83
N ILE A 160 -0.74 2.02 -6.26
CA ILE A 160 0.31 3.02 -6.06
C ILE A 160 0.77 3.67 -7.38
N ILE A 161 0.97 2.87 -8.43
CA ILE A 161 1.45 3.42 -9.72
C ILE A 161 0.39 4.23 -10.48
N ASN A 162 -0.90 4.04 -10.16
CA ASN A 162 -2.01 4.75 -10.77
C ASN A 162 -2.64 5.80 -9.84
N TYR A 163 -2.08 6.00 -8.65
CA TYR A 163 -2.61 6.98 -7.71
C TYR A 163 -2.08 8.36 -8.06
N GLU A 164 -2.95 9.19 -8.63
CA GLU A 164 -2.61 10.48 -9.21
C GLU A 164 -3.43 11.60 -8.58
N HIS A 165 -2.82 12.79 -8.49
CA HIS A 165 -3.55 14.02 -8.17
C HIS A 165 -4.62 14.30 -9.22
N GLU A 166 -5.74 14.81 -8.78
CA GLU A 166 -6.76 15.36 -9.68
C GLU A 166 -6.26 16.63 -10.37
N VAL A 167 -6.81 16.89 -11.54
CA VAL A 167 -6.57 18.13 -12.26
C VAL A 167 -7.88 18.93 -12.40
N ASP A 168 -7.79 20.23 -12.29
CA ASP A 168 -8.93 21.11 -12.50
C ASP A 168 -9.30 21.22 -13.99
N SER A 169 -10.36 21.99 -14.29
CA SER A 169 -10.83 22.24 -15.67
C SER A 169 -9.81 22.98 -16.55
N ASN A 170 -8.77 23.58 -16.00
CA ASN A 170 -7.70 24.28 -16.69
C ASN A 170 -6.47 23.37 -16.86
N GLY A 171 -6.49 22.15 -16.32
CA GLY A 171 -5.38 21.21 -16.32
C GLY A 171 -4.35 21.47 -15.22
N GLU A 172 -4.70 22.27 -14.19
CA GLU A 172 -3.84 22.52 -13.05
C GLU A 172 -4.05 21.43 -11.98
N VAL A 173 -2.94 20.96 -11.40
CA VAL A 173 -2.95 19.90 -10.37
C VAL A 173 -3.61 20.41 -9.10
N ILE A 174 -4.62 19.69 -8.64
CA ILE A 174 -5.23 19.89 -7.33
C ILE A 174 -4.38 19.15 -6.32
N ALA A 175 -3.71 19.89 -5.44
CA ALA A 175 -2.80 19.32 -4.43
C ALA A 175 -3.60 18.69 -3.26
N ASP A 176 -4.42 17.69 -3.56
CA ASP A 176 -5.16 16.89 -2.58
C ASP A 176 -5.02 15.41 -2.93
N TYR A 177 -5.40 14.54 -2.00
CA TYR A 177 -5.34 13.08 -2.16
C TYR A 177 -6.74 12.57 -2.50
N PRO A 178 -6.97 12.12 -3.76
CA PRO A 178 -8.27 11.63 -4.19
C PRO A 178 -8.76 10.48 -3.31
N ASP A 179 -10.07 10.43 -3.12
CA ASP A 179 -10.73 9.35 -2.41
C ASP A 179 -11.15 8.25 -3.40
N GLY A 180 -10.92 6.98 -3.05
CA GLY A 180 -11.23 5.83 -3.88
C GLY A 180 -10.04 5.27 -4.67
N ASN A 181 -10.00 3.95 -4.83
CA ASN A 181 -8.87 3.16 -5.35
C ASN A 181 -7.56 3.34 -4.56
N ASP A 182 -7.65 3.45 -3.25
CA ASP A 182 -6.56 3.69 -2.31
C ASP A 182 -6.54 2.68 -1.13
N HIS A 183 -7.28 1.58 -1.26
CA HIS A 183 -7.52 0.59 -0.20
C HIS A 183 -6.27 -0.12 0.32
N TRP A 184 -5.23 -0.27 -0.51
CA TRP A 184 -3.92 -0.81 -0.09
C TRP A 184 -2.91 0.28 0.25
N ILE A 185 -3.28 1.57 0.07
CA ILE A 185 -2.45 2.72 0.43
C ILE A 185 -2.84 3.24 1.82
N ASP A 186 -4.14 3.30 2.13
CA ASP A 186 -4.71 3.70 3.42
C ASP A 186 -4.45 2.63 4.50
#